data_1e572c21fc4b6315b695b38740d62d6b
#
_entry.id   1e572c21fc4b6315b695b38740d62d6b
#
_cell.length_a   1.000
_cell.length_b   1.000
_cell.length_c   1.000
_cell.angle_alpha   90.00
_cell.angle_beta   90.00
_cell.angle_gamma   90.00
#
_symmetry.space_group_name_H-M   'P 1'
#
loop_
_entity.id
_entity.type
_entity.pdbx_description
1 polymer ?
#
loop_
_entity_poly.entity_id
_entity_poly.type
_entity_poly.pdbx_seq_one_letter_code
_entity_poly.pdbx_strand_id
1 'polypeptide(L)'
;GAADLVIAIGSRFADRQTGNLSKYTANRKFIHIDIDPAEIDKNVGSSLGLAGDMRTILKLLMRQTPKGDLAAWWVQIRAWQEEYDYDYHVGRLTVPWALHQVAQNTRGKAYAYATDVGQHQMWAALHLRVEEPRTWLTSGGLGTMGYGLPAAMGAQLAWGDSRRVIHIAGDGGIKMTGNEYYTIARLGLPVLSIIVNNCGLGMIRQLQKVLYDERYIACELDYEMDYVKYVESFGIKAVRVGAQDEFAAALKNALEDAAQPRVIVMDVWRSFVEPMAKGGARIDEFVDFK
;
A
#
# COMPACT_ATOMS: atom_id res chain seq x y z
N GLY A 1 -18.14 -4.92 7.89
CA GLY A 1 -19.06 -5.12 9.02
C GLY A 1 -20.35 -5.87 8.65
N ALA A 2 -20.95 -5.63 7.49
CA ALA A 2 -22.33 -6.07 7.17
C ALA A 2 -22.46 -7.47 6.51
N ALA A 3 -21.37 -8.11 6.11
CA ALA A 3 -21.44 -9.43 5.48
C ALA A 3 -21.85 -10.53 6.50
N ASP A 4 -22.75 -11.40 6.10
CA ASP A 4 -23.19 -12.60 6.83
C ASP A 4 -22.34 -13.84 6.49
N LEU A 5 -21.75 -13.86 5.28
CA LEU A 5 -20.80 -14.85 4.82
C LEU A 5 -19.50 -14.19 4.35
N VAL A 6 -18.38 -14.69 4.84
CA VAL A 6 -17.04 -14.27 4.43
C VAL A 6 -16.33 -15.45 3.78
N ILE A 7 -15.87 -15.27 2.55
CA ILE A 7 -15.02 -16.23 1.85
C ILE A 7 -13.59 -15.71 1.92
N ALA A 8 -12.77 -16.33 2.75
CA ALA A 8 -11.36 -15.98 2.92
C ALA A 8 -10.49 -16.90 2.06
N ILE A 9 -9.68 -16.32 1.20
CA ILE A 9 -8.83 -17.04 0.26
C ILE A 9 -7.38 -16.63 0.50
N GLY A 10 -6.53 -17.54 0.96
CA GLY A 10 -5.14 -17.29 1.28
C GLY A 10 -4.96 -16.22 2.36
N SER A 11 -5.86 -16.18 3.34
CA SER A 11 -5.90 -15.15 4.38
C SER A 11 -5.60 -15.75 5.74
N ARG A 12 -4.59 -15.23 6.42
CA ARG A 12 -4.23 -15.64 7.77
C ARG A 12 -4.98 -14.91 8.89
N PHE A 13 -5.92 -14.05 8.55
CA PHE A 13 -6.71 -13.26 9.50
C PHE A 13 -5.83 -12.53 10.53
N ALA A 14 -4.90 -11.70 10.03
CA ALA A 14 -4.06 -10.88 10.89
C ALA A 14 -4.92 -9.86 11.70
N ASP A 15 -4.44 -9.48 12.87
CA ASP A 15 -5.11 -8.56 13.80
C ASP A 15 -5.52 -7.22 13.16
N ARG A 16 -4.68 -6.69 12.27
CA ARG A 16 -4.99 -5.47 11.49
C ARG A 16 -6.14 -5.65 10.51
N GLN A 17 -6.41 -6.88 10.08
CA GLN A 17 -7.48 -7.22 9.16
C GLN A 17 -8.79 -7.47 9.90
N THR A 18 -8.72 -8.02 11.12
CA THR A 18 -9.88 -8.47 11.87
C THR A 18 -10.26 -7.52 13.01
N GLY A 19 -9.31 -6.78 13.56
CA GLY A 19 -9.50 -6.08 14.81
C GLY A 19 -9.84 -7.05 15.94
N ASN A 20 -10.84 -6.76 16.74
CA ASN A 20 -11.32 -7.65 17.80
C ASN A 20 -12.01 -8.88 17.21
N LEU A 21 -11.40 -10.05 17.37
CA LEU A 21 -11.87 -11.31 16.78
C LEU A 21 -13.30 -11.67 17.16
N SER A 22 -13.68 -11.52 18.43
CA SER A 22 -15.04 -11.89 18.88
C SER A 22 -16.11 -11.01 18.23
N LYS A 23 -15.81 -9.74 18.00
CA LYS A 23 -16.69 -8.81 17.28
C LYS A 23 -16.66 -9.06 15.77
N TYR A 24 -15.48 -9.40 15.21
CA TYR A 24 -15.32 -9.69 13.80
C TYR A 24 -16.07 -10.95 13.36
N THR A 25 -16.05 -11.99 14.18
CA THR A 25 -16.71 -13.27 13.89
C THR A 25 -18.18 -13.33 14.23
N ALA A 26 -18.69 -12.38 15.02
CA ALA A 26 -20.06 -12.37 15.48
C ALA A 26 -21.07 -12.36 14.31
N ASN A 27 -22.04 -13.27 14.35
CA ASN A 27 -23.13 -13.40 13.38
C ASN A 27 -22.69 -13.62 11.92
N ARG A 28 -21.53 -14.24 11.70
CA ARG A 28 -20.97 -14.52 10.38
C ARG A 28 -20.58 -15.97 10.23
N LYS A 29 -20.68 -16.44 9.00
CA LYS A 29 -20.12 -17.72 8.56
C LYS A 29 -18.84 -17.47 7.78
N PHE A 30 -17.88 -18.39 7.88
CA PHE A 30 -16.60 -18.31 7.18
C PHE A 30 -16.37 -19.54 6.34
N ILE A 31 -16.04 -19.33 5.07
CA ILE A 31 -15.41 -20.34 4.23
C ILE A 31 -13.93 -19.96 4.13
N HIS A 32 -13.04 -20.81 4.64
CA HIS A 32 -11.61 -20.53 4.63
C HIS A 32 -10.91 -21.47 3.66
N ILE A 33 -10.27 -20.89 2.64
CA ILE A 33 -9.54 -21.61 1.59
C ILE A 33 -8.07 -21.23 1.73
N ASP A 34 -7.22 -22.20 2.03
CA ASP A 34 -5.78 -21.99 2.10
C ASP A 34 -5.01 -23.20 1.57
N ILE A 35 -3.81 -22.95 1.03
CA ILE A 35 -2.89 -24.01 0.61
C ILE A 35 -2.25 -24.70 1.81
N ASP A 36 -2.05 -23.97 2.92
CA ASP A 36 -1.52 -24.47 4.18
C ASP A 36 -2.67 -24.88 5.10
N PRO A 37 -2.83 -26.19 5.38
CA PRO A 37 -3.87 -26.65 6.30
C PRO A 37 -3.71 -26.12 7.73
N ALA A 38 -2.50 -25.68 8.12
CA ALA A 38 -2.25 -25.13 9.45
C ALA A 38 -2.79 -23.70 9.64
N GLU A 39 -3.12 -22.99 8.57
CA GLU A 39 -3.75 -21.67 8.66
C GLU A 39 -5.28 -21.77 8.84
N ILE A 40 -5.90 -22.90 8.46
CA ILE A 40 -7.35 -23.12 8.62
C ILE A 40 -7.67 -23.25 10.11
N ASP A 41 -8.69 -22.51 10.56
CA ASP A 41 -9.17 -22.48 11.96
C ASP A 41 -8.15 -21.97 13.00
N LYS A 42 -7.01 -21.45 12.57
CA LYS A 42 -5.96 -20.96 13.47
C LYS A 42 -6.38 -19.72 14.26
N ASN A 43 -6.91 -18.70 13.57
CA ASN A 43 -7.31 -17.43 14.17
C ASN A 43 -8.84 -17.24 14.16
N VAL A 44 -9.51 -17.69 13.12
CA VAL A 44 -10.96 -17.60 12.94
C VAL A 44 -11.50 -18.99 12.64
N GLY A 45 -12.41 -19.47 13.48
CA GLY A 45 -13.10 -20.73 13.23
C GLY A 45 -13.93 -20.67 11.95
N SER A 46 -13.71 -21.59 11.02
CA SER A 46 -14.45 -21.65 9.77
C SER A 46 -15.69 -22.54 9.87
N SER A 47 -16.76 -22.17 9.18
CA SER A 47 -17.91 -23.05 8.94
C SER A 47 -17.58 -24.14 7.92
N LEU A 48 -16.63 -23.84 7.03
CA LEU A 48 -16.08 -24.75 6.02
C LEU A 48 -14.62 -24.38 5.75
N GLY A 49 -13.71 -25.28 6.13
CA GLY A 49 -12.27 -25.18 5.83
C GLY A 49 -11.92 -26.03 4.61
N LEU A 50 -11.24 -25.48 3.64
CA LEU A 50 -10.82 -26.16 2.42
C LEU A 50 -9.31 -26.00 2.21
N ALA A 51 -8.56 -27.05 2.55
CA ALA A 51 -7.12 -27.08 2.31
C ALA A 51 -6.81 -27.51 0.87
N GLY A 52 -6.05 -26.70 0.13
CA GLY A 52 -5.63 -27.04 -1.21
C GLY A 52 -5.39 -25.85 -2.13
N ASP A 53 -5.07 -26.15 -3.39
CA ASP A 53 -4.84 -25.15 -4.42
C ASP A 53 -6.11 -24.35 -4.73
N MET A 54 -6.03 -23.04 -4.56
CA MET A 54 -7.14 -22.10 -4.74
C MET A 54 -7.77 -22.20 -6.13
N ARG A 55 -6.97 -22.36 -7.18
CA ARG A 55 -7.50 -22.46 -8.57
C ARG A 55 -8.40 -23.65 -8.73
N THR A 56 -8.03 -24.78 -8.14
CA THR A 56 -8.80 -26.01 -8.19
C THR A 56 -10.10 -25.89 -7.40
N ILE A 57 -10.01 -25.35 -6.17
CA ILE A 57 -11.17 -25.16 -5.29
C ILE A 57 -12.17 -24.18 -5.90
N LEU A 58 -11.72 -23.05 -6.41
CA LEU A 58 -12.61 -22.05 -7.03
C LEU A 58 -13.31 -22.59 -8.28
N LYS A 59 -12.65 -23.41 -9.10
CA LYS A 59 -13.31 -24.06 -10.25
C LYS A 59 -14.44 -25.00 -9.81
N LEU A 60 -14.28 -25.68 -8.70
CA LEU A 60 -15.32 -26.55 -8.15
C LEU A 60 -16.48 -25.73 -7.56
N LEU A 61 -16.17 -24.70 -6.78
CA LEU A 61 -17.19 -23.81 -6.22
C LEU A 61 -18.02 -23.11 -7.31
N MET A 62 -17.38 -22.60 -8.36
CA MET A 62 -18.09 -21.95 -9.46
C MET A 62 -19.08 -22.86 -10.19
N ARG A 63 -18.85 -24.18 -10.21
CA ARG A 63 -19.78 -25.15 -10.81
C ARG A 63 -21.03 -25.37 -9.96
N GLN A 64 -20.93 -25.15 -8.65
CA GLN A 64 -21.98 -25.44 -7.68
C GLN A 64 -22.72 -24.20 -7.19
N THR A 65 -22.15 -23.02 -7.41
CA THR A 65 -22.73 -21.75 -6.93
C THR A 65 -23.70 -21.21 -7.99
N PRO A 66 -24.98 -21.09 -7.67
CA PRO A 66 -25.95 -20.46 -8.59
C PRO A 66 -25.63 -18.96 -8.73
N LYS A 67 -26.01 -18.38 -9.88
CA LYS A 67 -25.99 -16.93 -10.02
C LYS A 67 -27.04 -16.34 -9.09
N GLY A 68 -26.56 -15.59 -8.07
CA GLY A 68 -27.44 -14.84 -7.18
C GLY A 68 -27.78 -13.46 -7.75
N ASP A 69 -28.91 -12.91 -7.34
CA ASP A 69 -29.20 -11.49 -7.53
C ASP A 69 -28.44 -10.68 -6.46
N LEU A 70 -27.45 -9.91 -6.90
CA LEU A 70 -26.62 -9.08 -6.05
C LEU A 70 -26.94 -7.58 -6.18
N ALA A 71 -28.04 -7.22 -6.84
CA ALA A 71 -28.36 -5.82 -7.14
C ALA A 71 -28.43 -4.95 -5.85
N ALA A 72 -29.14 -5.44 -4.83
CA ALA A 72 -29.27 -4.74 -3.56
C ALA A 72 -27.92 -4.58 -2.84
N TRP A 73 -27.05 -5.60 -2.92
CA TRP A 73 -25.69 -5.55 -2.36
C TRP A 73 -24.83 -4.49 -3.05
N TRP A 74 -24.91 -4.40 -4.38
CA TRP A 74 -24.19 -3.38 -5.13
C TRP A 74 -24.66 -1.96 -4.84
N VAL A 75 -25.97 -1.75 -4.63
CA VAL A 75 -26.51 -0.45 -4.18
C VAL A 75 -25.89 -0.06 -2.84
N GLN A 76 -25.86 -0.98 -1.88
CA GLN A 76 -25.28 -0.72 -0.57
C GLN A 76 -23.76 -0.46 -0.63
N ILE A 77 -23.02 -1.23 -1.44
CA ILE A 77 -21.57 -1.03 -1.61
C ILE A 77 -21.28 0.35 -2.22
N ARG A 78 -22.07 0.79 -3.20
CA ARG A 78 -21.90 2.11 -3.82
C ARG A 78 -22.20 3.24 -2.82
N ALA A 79 -23.25 3.12 -2.01
CA ALA A 79 -23.56 4.09 -0.96
C ALA A 79 -22.38 4.23 0.03
N TRP A 80 -21.77 3.11 0.45
CA TRP A 80 -20.57 3.17 1.29
C TRP A 80 -19.37 3.77 0.58
N GLN A 81 -19.16 3.50 -0.72
CA GLN A 81 -18.07 4.11 -1.48
C GLN A 81 -18.23 5.64 -1.56
N GLU A 82 -19.45 6.14 -1.72
CA GLU A 82 -19.76 7.59 -1.70
C GLU A 82 -19.57 8.19 -0.29
N GLU A 83 -20.03 7.49 0.76
CA GLU A 83 -19.90 7.94 2.16
C GLU A 83 -18.44 8.05 2.61
N TYR A 84 -17.59 7.12 2.16
CA TYR A 84 -16.17 7.05 2.53
C TYR A 84 -15.22 7.50 1.41
N ASP A 85 -15.72 8.30 0.46
CA ASP A 85 -14.86 8.87 -0.58
C ASP A 85 -13.83 9.82 0.04
N TYR A 86 -12.60 9.75 -0.45
CA TYR A 86 -11.51 10.54 0.09
C TYR A 86 -11.51 11.94 -0.53
N ASP A 87 -11.53 12.98 0.31
CA ASP A 87 -11.39 14.36 -0.16
C ASP A 87 -9.93 14.68 -0.50
N TYR A 88 -9.66 14.82 -1.80
CA TYR A 88 -8.36 15.24 -2.32
C TYR A 88 -8.18 16.77 -2.40
N HIS A 89 -9.22 17.57 -2.08
CA HIS A 89 -9.21 19.03 -2.21
C HIS A 89 -8.66 19.74 -0.96
N VAL A 90 -7.58 19.23 -0.40
CA VAL A 90 -7.02 19.75 0.86
C VAL A 90 -6.06 20.93 0.72
N GLY A 91 -5.85 21.46 -0.50
CA GLY A 91 -5.05 22.68 -0.75
C GLY A 91 -3.56 22.59 -0.42
N ARG A 92 -3.05 21.42 -0.03
CA ARG A 92 -1.62 21.16 0.28
C ARG A 92 -1.18 19.81 -0.27
N LEU A 93 0.12 19.64 -0.45
CA LEU A 93 0.68 18.35 -0.86
C LEU A 93 0.50 17.31 0.27
N THR A 94 -0.25 16.24 -0.04
CA THR A 94 -0.44 15.08 0.83
C THR A 94 -0.11 13.80 0.09
N VAL A 95 0.22 12.74 0.83
CA VAL A 95 0.51 11.43 0.21
C VAL A 95 -0.72 10.87 -0.54
N PRO A 96 -1.94 10.90 0.01
CA PRO A 96 -3.14 10.51 -0.72
C PRO A 96 -3.33 11.26 -2.03
N TRP A 97 -3.19 12.59 -2.02
CA TRP A 97 -3.33 13.40 -3.22
C TRP A 97 -2.26 13.04 -4.27
N ALA A 98 -1.01 12.91 -3.85
CA ALA A 98 0.09 12.56 -4.77
C ALA A 98 -0.12 11.17 -5.40
N LEU A 99 -0.53 10.18 -4.62
CA LEU A 99 -0.82 8.84 -5.11
C LEU A 99 -2.04 8.79 -6.02
N HIS A 100 -3.05 9.63 -5.75
CA HIS A 100 -4.17 9.83 -6.67
C HIS A 100 -3.69 10.39 -8.02
N GLN A 101 -2.78 11.38 -8.03
CA GLN A 101 -2.16 11.88 -9.26
C GLN A 101 -1.39 10.78 -10.00
N VAL A 102 -0.62 9.95 -9.29
CA VAL A 102 0.04 8.80 -9.88
C VAL A 102 -0.98 7.86 -10.53
N ALA A 103 -2.04 7.48 -9.80
CA ALA A 103 -3.08 6.59 -10.31
C ALA A 103 -3.76 7.13 -11.58
N GLN A 104 -4.09 8.42 -11.61
CA GLN A 104 -4.72 9.07 -12.78
C GLN A 104 -3.79 9.06 -14.01
N ASN A 105 -2.51 9.33 -13.82
CA ASN A 105 -1.55 9.44 -14.92
C ASN A 105 -1.05 8.08 -15.44
N THR A 106 -1.22 7.01 -14.67
CA THR A 106 -0.75 5.65 -15.01
C THR A 106 -1.87 4.68 -15.40
N ARG A 107 -3.13 5.09 -15.23
CA ARG A 107 -4.31 4.26 -15.52
C ARG A 107 -4.30 3.76 -16.95
N GLY A 108 -4.54 2.46 -17.14
CA GLY A 108 -4.58 1.80 -18.45
C GLY A 108 -3.23 1.74 -19.17
N LYS A 109 -2.13 2.06 -18.50
CA LYS A 109 -0.77 2.01 -19.05
C LYS A 109 0.04 0.90 -18.38
N ALA A 110 1.13 0.50 -19.02
CA ALA A 110 2.00 -0.58 -18.55
C ALA A 110 2.91 -0.14 -17.38
N TYR A 111 2.32 0.02 -16.20
CA TYR A 111 3.03 0.30 -14.96
C TYR A 111 2.89 -0.82 -13.93
N ALA A 112 3.87 -0.94 -13.05
CA ALA A 112 3.80 -1.73 -11.84
C ALA A 112 4.27 -0.89 -10.65
N TYR A 113 3.86 -1.27 -9.46
CA TYR A 113 4.17 -0.53 -8.24
C TYR A 113 4.95 -1.41 -7.28
N ALA A 114 6.02 -0.86 -6.73
CA ALA A 114 6.76 -1.47 -5.63
C ALA A 114 6.71 -0.53 -4.42
N THR A 115 6.30 -1.02 -3.26
CA THR A 115 6.28 -0.20 -2.04
C THR A 115 7.30 -0.67 -1.04
N ASP A 116 7.91 0.26 -0.35
CA ASP A 116 8.56 0.00 0.92
C ASP A 116 7.52 -0.11 2.04
N VAL A 117 7.93 -0.30 3.28
CA VAL A 117 7.04 -0.54 4.41
C VAL A 117 6.90 0.70 5.29
N GLY A 118 5.64 1.09 5.53
CA GLY A 118 5.29 2.28 6.33
C GLY A 118 3.92 2.83 5.97
N GLN A 119 3.61 4.05 6.43
CA GLN A 119 2.34 4.72 6.09
C GLN A 119 2.15 4.87 4.57
N HIS A 120 3.22 5.17 3.82
CA HIS A 120 3.20 5.27 2.37
C HIS A 120 2.72 3.98 1.69
N GLN A 121 3.04 2.80 2.26
CA GLN A 121 2.54 1.50 1.80
C GLN A 121 1.02 1.40 1.98
N MET A 122 0.51 1.82 3.15
CA MET A 122 -0.92 1.80 3.45
C MET A 122 -1.68 2.76 2.53
N TRP A 123 -1.20 3.99 2.37
CA TRP A 123 -1.79 4.95 1.44
C TRP A 123 -1.72 4.46 -0.02
N ALA A 124 -0.62 3.83 -0.42
CA ALA A 124 -0.50 3.27 -1.76
C ALA A 124 -1.55 2.18 -2.01
N ALA A 125 -1.81 1.31 -1.02
CA ALA A 125 -2.85 0.30 -1.12
C ALA A 125 -4.28 0.89 -1.19
N LEU A 126 -4.51 2.06 -0.58
CA LEU A 126 -5.81 2.74 -0.58
C LEU A 126 -6.05 3.56 -1.86
N HIS A 127 -5.01 4.22 -2.40
CA HIS A 127 -5.17 5.25 -3.44
C HIS A 127 -4.64 4.86 -4.82
N LEU A 128 -3.83 3.80 -4.94
CA LEU A 128 -3.42 3.25 -6.23
C LEU A 128 -4.39 2.17 -6.68
N ARG A 129 -4.72 2.18 -7.98
CA ARG A 129 -5.49 1.11 -8.60
C ARG A 129 -4.56 0.13 -9.27
N VAL A 130 -4.59 -1.12 -8.83
CA VAL A 130 -3.84 -2.22 -9.41
C VAL A 130 -4.81 -3.08 -10.20
N GLU A 131 -4.74 -3.02 -11.52
CA GLU A 131 -5.71 -3.67 -12.42
C GLU A 131 -5.20 -5.01 -12.96
N GLU A 132 -3.89 -5.23 -12.96
CA GLU A 132 -3.28 -6.44 -13.48
C GLU A 132 -2.64 -7.29 -12.36
N PRO A 133 -2.76 -8.62 -12.42
CA PRO A 133 -2.07 -9.51 -11.49
C PRO A 133 -0.55 -9.33 -11.52
N ARG A 134 0.08 -9.46 -10.35
CA ARG A 134 1.54 -9.39 -10.15
C ARG A 134 2.18 -8.03 -10.40
N THR A 135 1.40 -6.97 -10.57
CA THR A 135 1.92 -5.59 -10.75
C THR A 135 1.97 -4.78 -9.45
N TRP A 136 1.73 -5.43 -8.32
CA TRP A 136 1.86 -4.89 -6.98
C TRP A 136 2.88 -5.70 -6.17
N LEU A 137 4.01 -5.08 -5.86
CA LEU A 137 5.10 -5.67 -5.10
C LEU A 137 5.20 -4.99 -3.74
N THR A 138 4.97 -5.73 -2.68
CA THR A 138 4.98 -5.18 -1.33
C THR A 138 5.31 -6.26 -0.30
N SER A 139 6.04 -5.92 0.74
CA SER A 139 6.28 -6.80 1.88
C SER A 139 5.07 -6.79 2.82
N GLY A 140 3.93 -7.35 2.36
CA GLY A 140 2.69 -7.36 3.13
C GLY A 140 2.62 -8.44 4.21
N GLY A 141 3.47 -9.45 4.13
CA GLY A 141 3.55 -10.55 5.10
C GLY A 141 4.47 -10.20 6.27
N LEU A 142 5.77 -10.10 6.02
CA LEU A 142 6.78 -9.85 7.04
C LEU A 142 6.92 -8.36 7.37
N GLY A 143 6.62 -7.46 6.42
CA GLY A 143 6.70 -6.01 6.64
C GLY A 143 8.15 -5.50 6.75
N THR A 144 9.02 -5.93 5.87
CA THR A 144 10.46 -5.60 5.90
C THR A 144 10.70 -4.22 5.31
N MET A 145 11.11 -3.24 6.11
CA MET A 145 11.61 -1.96 5.62
C MET A 145 12.89 -2.16 4.79
N GLY A 146 13.04 -1.36 3.72
CA GLY A 146 14.12 -1.53 2.75
C GLY A 146 13.82 -2.52 1.61
N TYR A 147 12.67 -3.19 1.64
CA TYR A 147 12.24 -4.10 0.57
C TYR A 147 11.97 -3.40 -0.77
N GLY A 148 11.42 -2.19 -0.73
CA GLY A 148 10.80 -1.55 -1.89
C GLY A 148 11.76 -1.29 -3.05
N LEU A 149 12.92 -0.69 -2.79
CA LEU A 149 13.87 -0.31 -3.84
C LEU A 149 14.51 -1.53 -4.52
N PRO A 150 15.04 -2.55 -3.80
CA PRO A 150 15.52 -3.77 -4.41
C PRO A 150 14.44 -4.53 -5.20
N ALA A 151 13.20 -4.56 -4.69
CA ALA A 151 12.08 -5.18 -5.39
C ALA A 151 11.74 -4.45 -6.69
N ALA A 152 11.73 -3.11 -6.68
CA ALA A 152 11.53 -2.30 -7.88
C ALA A 152 12.61 -2.55 -8.93
N MET A 153 13.87 -2.62 -8.49
CA MET A 153 15.02 -2.94 -9.36
C MET A 153 14.87 -4.31 -10.01
N GLY A 154 14.61 -5.35 -9.21
CA GLY A 154 14.42 -6.72 -9.72
C GLY A 154 13.23 -6.84 -10.67
N ALA A 155 12.13 -6.18 -10.35
CA ALA A 155 10.95 -6.15 -11.22
C ALA A 155 11.23 -5.42 -12.54
N GLN A 156 11.93 -4.29 -12.52
CA GLN A 156 12.29 -3.56 -13.74
C GLN A 156 13.23 -4.39 -14.63
N LEU A 157 14.17 -5.11 -14.03
CA LEU A 157 15.02 -6.06 -14.77
C LEU A 157 14.21 -7.17 -15.44
N ALA A 158 13.23 -7.72 -14.72
CA ALA A 158 12.40 -8.81 -15.22
C ALA A 158 11.45 -8.38 -16.35
N TRP A 159 10.91 -7.18 -16.30
CA TRP A 159 10.00 -6.65 -17.33
C TRP A 159 10.72 -5.92 -18.47
N GLY A 160 11.92 -5.43 -18.26
CA GLY A 160 12.64 -4.61 -19.26
C GLY A 160 11.79 -3.40 -19.66
N ASP A 161 11.65 -3.20 -20.98
CA ASP A 161 10.88 -2.08 -21.54
C ASP A 161 9.36 -2.34 -21.62
N SER A 162 8.92 -3.56 -21.32
CA SER A 162 7.50 -3.91 -21.41
C SER A 162 6.64 -3.25 -20.34
N ARG A 163 7.27 -2.84 -19.22
CA ARG A 163 6.56 -2.23 -18.08
C ARG A 163 7.52 -1.39 -17.26
N ARG A 164 7.09 -0.19 -16.87
CA ARG A 164 7.86 0.67 -15.98
C ARG A 164 7.43 0.49 -14.53
N VAL A 165 8.40 0.46 -13.62
CA VAL A 165 8.15 0.33 -12.19
C VAL A 165 8.16 1.70 -11.51
N ILE A 166 7.11 1.96 -10.73
CA ILE A 166 7.04 3.10 -9.81
C ILE A 166 7.29 2.57 -8.40
N HIS A 167 8.35 3.05 -7.79
CA HIS A 167 8.73 2.75 -6.41
C HIS A 167 8.22 3.84 -5.48
N ILE A 168 7.61 3.46 -4.35
CA ILE A 168 7.08 4.36 -3.35
C ILE A 168 7.68 3.98 -2.00
N ALA A 169 8.45 4.88 -1.41
CA ALA A 169 9.14 4.62 -0.14
C ALA A 169 9.00 5.78 0.83
N GLY A 170 9.15 5.51 2.11
CA GLY A 170 9.39 6.52 3.13
C GLY A 170 10.88 6.83 3.28
N ASP A 171 11.18 7.97 3.88
CA ASP A 171 12.51 8.43 4.23
C ASP A 171 13.31 7.40 5.05
N GLY A 172 12.67 6.71 6.00
CA GLY A 172 13.30 5.64 6.78
C GLY A 172 13.71 4.42 5.96
N GLY A 173 12.89 3.99 4.99
CA GLY A 173 13.18 2.85 4.13
C GLY A 173 14.37 3.11 3.19
N ILE A 174 14.45 4.32 2.64
CA ILE A 174 15.58 4.73 1.79
C ILE A 174 16.91 4.72 2.55
N LYS A 175 16.91 5.05 3.83
CA LYS A 175 18.14 4.95 4.66
C LYS A 175 18.65 3.51 4.81
N MET A 176 17.83 2.50 4.58
CA MET A 176 18.22 1.10 4.72
C MET A 176 18.85 0.53 3.44
N THR A 177 18.29 0.84 2.27
CA THR A 177 18.71 0.22 0.99
C THR A 177 18.92 1.22 -0.15
N GLY A 178 19.00 2.51 0.14
CA GLY A 178 19.19 3.55 -0.87
C GLY A 178 20.51 3.43 -1.66
N ASN A 179 21.50 2.69 -1.16
CA ASN A 179 22.71 2.34 -1.90
C ASN A 179 22.42 1.59 -3.21
N GLU A 180 21.26 0.94 -3.34
CA GLU A 180 20.83 0.26 -4.58
C GLU A 180 20.57 1.24 -5.74
N TYR A 181 20.47 2.55 -5.47
CA TYR A 181 20.46 3.55 -6.54
C TYR A 181 21.72 3.49 -7.40
N TYR A 182 22.87 3.03 -6.84
CA TYR A 182 24.07 2.77 -7.63
C TYR A 182 23.82 1.70 -8.70
N THR A 183 23.18 0.60 -8.34
CA THR A 183 22.85 -0.48 -9.27
C THR A 183 21.83 -0.03 -10.32
N ILE A 184 20.80 0.72 -9.91
CA ILE A 184 19.80 1.30 -10.81
C ILE A 184 20.45 2.22 -11.84
N ALA A 185 21.34 3.12 -11.40
CA ALA A 185 22.06 4.05 -12.27
C ALA A 185 22.98 3.31 -13.24
N ARG A 186 23.80 2.37 -12.72
CA ARG A 186 24.76 1.60 -13.51
C ARG A 186 24.09 0.80 -14.62
N LEU A 187 22.90 0.25 -14.35
CA LEU A 187 22.14 -0.58 -15.32
C LEU A 187 21.16 0.25 -16.14
N GLY A 188 21.03 1.56 -15.90
CA GLY A 188 20.09 2.44 -16.59
C GLY A 188 18.62 2.03 -16.41
N LEU A 189 18.26 1.46 -15.27
CA LEU A 189 16.91 0.95 -15.05
C LEU A 189 15.92 2.12 -14.88
N PRO A 190 14.87 2.22 -15.71
CA PRO A 190 13.97 3.38 -15.73
C PRO A 190 12.95 3.39 -14.56
N VAL A 191 13.41 3.09 -13.37
CA VAL A 191 12.56 3.14 -12.17
C VAL A 191 12.24 4.60 -11.83
N LEU A 192 10.96 4.89 -11.58
CA LEU A 192 10.53 6.15 -10.98
C LEU A 192 10.36 5.93 -9.48
N SER A 193 11.20 6.56 -8.66
CA SER A 193 11.07 6.52 -7.20
C SER A 193 10.38 7.79 -6.67
N ILE A 194 9.41 7.60 -5.79
CA ILE A 194 8.75 8.67 -5.02
C ILE A 194 9.11 8.43 -3.55
N ILE A 195 9.90 9.34 -2.99
CA ILE A 195 10.31 9.30 -1.58
C ILE A 195 9.38 10.22 -0.79
N VAL A 196 8.60 9.63 0.09
CA VAL A 196 7.74 10.36 1.04
C VAL A 196 8.59 10.75 2.24
N ASN A 197 8.97 12.03 2.29
CA ASN A 197 9.77 12.58 3.38
C ASN A 197 8.87 13.30 4.38
N ASN A 198 8.66 12.67 5.53
CA ASN A 198 7.94 13.25 6.67
C ASN A 198 8.83 13.38 7.92
N CYS A 199 10.14 13.20 7.77
CA CYS A 199 11.15 13.24 8.82
C CYS A 199 10.84 12.29 9.97
N GLY A 200 10.33 11.06 9.67
CA GLY A 200 10.01 10.13 10.74
C GLY A 200 9.49 8.77 10.30
N LEU A 201 9.52 7.83 11.23
CA LEU A 201 8.90 6.52 11.08
C LEU A 201 7.38 6.65 11.35
N GLY A 202 6.65 7.17 10.35
CA GLY A 202 5.27 7.60 10.50
C GLY A 202 4.30 6.52 10.99
N MET A 203 4.48 5.26 10.58
CA MET A 203 3.65 4.15 11.06
C MET A 203 3.88 3.86 12.55
N ILE A 204 5.12 3.90 13.00
CA ILE A 204 5.46 3.72 14.42
C ILE A 204 4.86 4.86 15.24
N ARG A 205 5.03 6.12 14.77
CA ARG A 205 4.45 7.29 15.41
C ARG A 205 2.92 7.19 15.52
N GLN A 206 2.24 6.75 14.47
CA GLN A 206 0.78 6.54 14.46
C GLN A 206 0.36 5.51 15.50
N LEU A 207 1.07 4.39 15.60
CA LEU A 207 0.80 3.37 16.62
C LEU A 207 1.04 3.90 18.04
N GLN A 208 2.11 4.67 18.24
CA GLN A 208 2.40 5.28 19.54
C GLN A 208 1.33 6.30 19.95
N LYS A 209 0.76 7.03 18.99
CA LYS A 209 -0.41 7.89 19.26
C LYS A 209 -1.61 7.08 19.72
N VAL A 210 -1.95 6.01 19.00
CA VAL A 210 -3.20 5.27 19.21
C VAL A 210 -3.15 4.34 20.42
N LEU A 211 -1.98 3.74 20.70
CA LEU A 211 -1.85 2.64 21.66
C LEU A 211 -1.02 3.01 22.92
N TYR A 212 -0.26 4.12 22.89
CA TYR A 212 0.72 4.43 23.92
C TYR A 212 0.64 5.89 24.40
N ASP A 213 -0.54 6.51 24.37
CA ASP A 213 -0.83 7.85 24.90
C ASP A 213 0.18 8.92 24.41
N GLU A 214 0.47 8.89 23.09
CA GLU A 214 1.42 9.81 22.43
C GLU A 214 2.85 9.80 23.00
N ARG A 215 3.24 8.72 23.66
CA ARG A 215 4.61 8.55 24.13
C ARG A 215 5.55 8.20 22.99
N TYR A 216 5.98 9.23 22.26
CA TYR A 216 6.81 9.08 21.06
C TYR A 216 8.26 8.77 21.45
N ILE A 217 8.78 7.63 20.95
CA ILE A 217 10.16 7.21 21.15
C ILE A 217 10.70 6.57 19.88
N ALA A 218 11.92 6.93 19.49
CA ALA A 218 12.67 6.36 18.36
C ALA A 218 11.91 6.39 17.00
N CYS A 219 10.91 7.25 16.84
CA CYS A 219 10.14 7.40 15.60
C CYS A 219 10.45 8.70 14.85
N GLU A 220 11.19 9.61 15.47
CA GLU A 220 11.65 10.85 14.85
C GLU A 220 12.98 10.59 14.14
N LEU A 221 13.13 11.12 12.93
CA LEU A 221 14.39 11.13 12.22
C LEU A 221 14.99 12.54 12.32
N ASP A 222 15.61 12.83 13.47
CA ASP A 222 16.08 14.16 13.85
C ASP A 222 17.15 14.75 12.93
N TYR A 223 17.87 13.89 12.22
CA TYR A 223 18.83 14.30 11.21
C TYR A 223 18.22 14.19 9.81
N GLU A 224 17.98 15.32 9.20
CA GLU A 224 17.48 15.41 7.83
C GLU A 224 18.62 15.11 6.83
N MET A 225 18.46 14.01 6.09
CA MET A 225 19.34 13.69 4.98
C MET A 225 18.86 14.43 3.73
N ASP A 226 19.78 15.04 3.00
CA ASP A 226 19.46 15.59 1.67
C ASP A 226 19.33 14.44 0.64
N TYR A 227 18.13 13.92 0.50
CA TYR A 227 17.86 12.80 -0.40
C TYR A 227 18.10 13.14 -1.87
N VAL A 228 17.98 14.42 -2.27
CA VAL A 228 18.29 14.85 -3.64
C VAL A 228 19.78 14.69 -3.91
N LYS A 229 20.63 15.31 -3.10
CA LYS A 229 22.09 15.17 -3.23
C LYS A 229 22.56 13.73 -3.12
N TYR A 230 21.93 12.96 -2.20
CA TYR A 230 22.26 11.55 -2.03
C TYR A 230 22.01 10.76 -3.32
N VAL A 231 20.86 10.92 -3.94
CA VAL A 231 20.48 10.23 -5.18
C VAL A 231 21.31 10.74 -6.37
N GLU A 232 21.53 12.05 -6.46
CA GLU A 232 22.34 12.67 -7.51
C GLU A 232 23.81 12.23 -7.45
N SER A 233 24.32 11.87 -6.28
CA SER A 233 25.68 11.31 -6.15
C SER A 233 25.87 9.98 -6.91
N PHE A 234 24.79 9.27 -7.22
CA PHE A 234 24.78 8.08 -8.07
C PHE A 234 24.53 8.40 -9.55
N GLY A 235 24.34 9.67 -9.93
CA GLY A 235 24.07 10.09 -11.30
C GLY A 235 22.59 10.04 -11.71
N ILE A 236 21.66 9.84 -10.78
CA ILE A 236 20.23 9.83 -11.04
C ILE A 236 19.66 11.24 -10.78
N LYS A 237 18.90 11.79 -11.72
CA LYS A 237 18.23 13.09 -11.53
C LYS A 237 17.13 12.97 -10.46
N ALA A 238 17.20 13.85 -9.49
CA ALA A 238 16.21 13.95 -8.42
C ALA A 238 15.67 15.37 -8.29
N VAL A 239 14.44 15.51 -7.79
CA VAL A 239 13.82 16.79 -7.51
C VAL A 239 13.10 16.74 -6.17
N ARG A 240 13.21 17.81 -5.38
CA ARG A 240 12.45 18.00 -4.14
C ARG A 240 11.23 18.85 -4.42
N VAL A 241 10.09 18.47 -3.89
CA VAL A 241 8.80 19.16 -4.06
C VAL A 241 8.07 19.27 -2.71
N GLY A 242 7.41 20.40 -2.47
CA GLY A 242 6.64 20.68 -1.25
C GLY A 242 5.21 21.16 -1.53
N ALA A 243 4.86 21.38 -2.82
CA ALA A 243 3.56 21.85 -3.25
C ALA A 243 2.92 20.91 -4.29
N GLN A 244 1.60 21.00 -4.45
CA GLN A 244 0.84 20.14 -5.38
C GLN A 244 1.22 20.37 -6.84
N ASP A 245 1.36 21.61 -7.25
CA ASP A 245 1.76 22.01 -8.60
C ASP A 245 3.20 21.57 -8.93
N GLU A 246 4.11 21.69 -7.98
CA GLU A 246 5.49 21.18 -8.11
C GLU A 246 5.49 19.66 -8.30
N PHE A 247 4.72 18.91 -7.49
CA PHE A 247 4.61 17.46 -7.63
C PHE A 247 4.00 17.08 -8.98
N ALA A 248 2.93 17.74 -9.40
CA ALA A 248 2.28 17.44 -10.67
C ALA A 248 3.23 17.67 -11.85
N ALA A 249 3.99 18.77 -11.85
CA ALA A 249 5.01 19.05 -12.86
C ALA A 249 6.14 18.03 -12.85
N ALA A 250 6.66 17.69 -11.66
CA ALA A 250 7.73 16.70 -11.51
C ALA A 250 7.27 15.31 -11.98
N LEU A 251 6.06 14.88 -11.60
CA LEU A 251 5.48 13.61 -12.04
C LEU A 251 5.31 13.56 -13.56
N LYS A 252 4.75 14.60 -14.15
CA LYS A 252 4.60 14.70 -15.61
C LYS A 252 5.94 14.55 -16.32
N ASN A 253 6.94 15.34 -15.92
CA ASN A 253 8.28 15.29 -16.49
C ASN A 253 8.93 13.91 -16.32
N ALA A 254 8.78 13.28 -15.16
CA ALA A 254 9.31 11.94 -14.91
C ALA A 254 8.62 10.84 -15.73
N LEU A 255 7.33 10.99 -16.03
CA LEU A 255 6.59 10.04 -16.84
C LEU A 255 6.88 10.21 -18.34
N GLU A 256 7.11 11.43 -18.80
CA GLU A 256 7.53 11.74 -20.18
C GLU A 256 8.94 11.24 -20.48
N ASP A 257 9.87 11.38 -19.54
CA ASP A 257 11.23 10.84 -19.63
C ASP A 257 11.28 9.39 -19.12
N ALA A 258 10.55 8.52 -19.82
CA ALA A 258 10.32 7.16 -19.38
C ALA A 258 11.53 6.22 -19.50
N ALA A 259 12.59 6.61 -20.22
CA ALA A 259 13.77 5.79 -20.47
C ALA A 259 14.85 5.89 -19.37
N GLN A 260 14.71 6.81 -18.42
CA GLN A 260 15.73 7.08 -17.42
C GLN A 260 15.18 6.93 -16.00
N PRO A 261 16.03 6.51 -15.03
CA PRO A 261 15.65 6.57 -13.63
C PRO A 261 15.39 8.02 -13.19
N ARG A 262 14.37 8.20 -12.34
CA ARG A 262 14.01 9.51 -11.79
C ARG A 262 13.60 9.36 -10.34
N VAL A 263 13.89 10.38 -9.55
CA VAL A 263 13.47 10.41 -8.14
C VAL A 263 12.75 11.72 -7.83
N ILE A 264 11.59 11.61 -7.20
CA ILE A 264 10.82 12.74 -6.64
C ILE A 264 10.85 12.59 -5.11
N VAL A 265 11.44 13.56 -4.44
CA VAL A 265 11.42 13.66 -2.98
C VAL A 265 10.30 14.61 -2.60
N MET A 266 9.24 14.08 -2.01
CA MET A 266 8.10 14.89 -1.62
C MET A 266 8.13 15.16 -0.10
N ASP A 267 8.28 16.45 0.26
CA ASP A 267 8.18 16.86 1.65
C ASP A 267 6.71 17.01 2.02
N VAL A 268 6.29 16.24 3.00
CA VAL A 268 4.90 16.21 3.44
C VAL A 268 4.77 16.44 4.93
N TRP A 269 3.67 17.07 5.32
CA TRP A 269 3.32 17.16 6.72
C TRP A 269 3.04 15.77 7.30
N ARG A 270 3.43 15.58 8.56
CA ARG A 270 3.13 14.36 9.30
C ARG A 270 1.63 14.21 9.49
N SER A 271 1.04 13.26 8.80
CA SER A 271 -0.38 12.91 8.89
C SER A 271 -0.53 11.42 9.24
N PHE A 272 -1.75 11.02 9.55
CA PHE A 272 -2.08 9.65 9.87
C PHE A 272 -2.86 9.00 8.75
N VAL A 273 -2.71 7.69 8.61
CA VAL A 273 -3.50 6.91 7.64
C VAL A 273 -4.89 6.71 8.21
N GLU A 274 -5.88 7.13 7.46
CA GLU A 274 -7.29 6.97 7.76
C GLU A 274 -7.99 6.22 6.61
N PRO A 275 -9.03 5.43 6.89
CA PRO A 275 -9.53 5.09 8.22
C PRO A 275 -8.65 4.06 8.95
N MET A 276 -8.59 4.12 10.27
CA MET A 276 -7.90 3.14 11.11
C MET A 276 -8.84 2.69 12.23
N ALA A 277 -9.03 1.39 12.38
CA ALA A 277 -9.89 0.84 13.43
C ALA A 277 -9.32 1.12 14.83
N LYS A 278 -10.19 1.43 15.78
CA LYS A 278 -9.82 1.59 17.20
C LYS A 278 -9.33 0.26 17.77
N GLY A 279 -8.32 0.32 18.63
CA GLY A 279 -7.83 -0.87 19.34
C GLY A 279 -8.95 -1.55 20.13
N GLY A 280 -9.13 -2.87 19.96
CA GLY A 280 -10.16 -3.65 20.63
C GLY A 280 -11.60 -3.39 20.19
N ALA A 281 -11.79 -2.56 19.15
CA ALA A 281 -13.12 -2.23 18.59
C ALA A 281 -13.46 -3.10 17.37
N ARG A 282 -14.63 -2.88 16.80
CA ARG A 282 -15.01 -3.47 15.50
C ARG A 282 -14.13 -2.88 14.40
N ILE A 283 -13.99 -3.59 13.29
CA ILE A 283 -13.21 -3.15 12.13
C ILE A 283 -13.76 -1.86 11.49
N ASP A 284 -15.03 -1.55 11.70
CA ASP A 284 -15.76 -0.38 11.20
C ASP A 284 -15.92 0.75 12.24
N GLU A 285 -15.28 0.63 13.41
CA GLU A 285 -15.18 1.68 14.42
C GLU A 285 -13.80 2.36 14.32
N PHE A 286 -13.76 3.55 13.70
CA PHE A 286 -12.50 4.22 13.38
C PHE A 286 -12.02 5.18 14.46
N VAL A 287 -10.68 5.38 14.49
CA VAL A 287 -10.03 6.41 15.31
C VAL A 287 -10.31 7.78 14.67
N ASP A 288 -10.69 8.75 15.50
CA ASP A 288 -10.72 10.15 15.10
C ASP A 288 -9.34 10.76 15.40
N PHE A 289 -8.64 11.22 14.36
CA PHE A 289 -7.33 11.85 14.47
C PHE A 289 -7.40 13.38 14.48
N LYS A 290 -8.61 13.95 14.58
CA LYS A 290 -8.83 15.42 14.66
C LYS A 290 -8.26 16.02 15.93
#